data_019128b4f643b93d13b3b13272ff6dce
#
_entry.id   019128b4f643b93d13b3b13272ff6dce
#
_cell.length_a   1.000
_cell.length_b   1.000
_cell.length_c   1.000
_cell.angle_alpha   90.00
_cell.angle_beta   90.00
_cell.angle_gamma   90.00
#
_symmetry.space_group_name_H-M   'P 1'
#
loop_
_entity.id
_entity.type
_entity.pdbx_description
1 polymer ?
#
loop_
_entity_poly.entity_id
_entity_poly.type
_entity_poly.pdbx_seq_one_letter_code
_entity_poly.pdbx_strand_id
1 'polypeptide(L)'
;MTPRFYAAAGPAYLAALLAADTQVGYPGQLALGALTWIVLLFALRPLAPLARAQALGVVVFATIGEVTGSLVWGVYHYRLHNLPLFIPPAHGVVYLSGLALTRVVPARRLVAAAAVGSVGWGLAGLTVLPRLDVAGAIGVPLLCFFLWRSRARA
;
A
#
# COMPACT_ATOMS: atom_id res chain seq x y z
N MET A 1 17.61 -9.97 8.94
CA MET A 1 17.37 -8.49 8.85
C MET A 1 16.45 -8.09 9.99
N THR A 2 16.69 -6.93 10.61
CA THR A 2 15.92 -6.49 11.79
C THR A 2 14.56 -5.87 11.38
N PRO A 3 13.54 -5.90 12.25
CA PRO A 3 12.26 -5.22 11.97
C PRO A 3 12.42 -3.73 11.62
N ARG A 4 13.39 -3.05 12.23
CA ARG A 4 13.72 -1.65 11.92
C ARG A 4 14.14 -1.43 10.46
N PHE A 5 14.88 -2.38 9.91
CA PHE A 5 15.30 -2.34 8.51
C PHE A 5 14.09 -2.39 7.58
N TYR A 6 13.19 -3.37 7.75
CA TYR A 6 12.00 -3.48 6.91
C TYR A 6 11.02 -2.31 7.07
N ALA A 7 10.92 -1.77 8.30
CA ALA A 7 10.10 -0.60 8.57
C ALA A 7 10.56 0.67 7.81
N ALA A 8 11.84 0.80 7.55
CA ALA A 8 12.41 1.92 6.81
C ALA A 8 12.59 1.62 5.32
N ALA A 9 13.15 0.44 4.99
CA ALA A 9 13.48 0.06 3.61
C ALA A 9 12.24 -0.11 2.72
N GLY A 10 11.14 -0.63 3.26
CA GLY A 10 9.91 -0.81 2.49
C GLY A 10 9.34 0.51 1.97
N PRO A 11 9.04 1.50 2.84
CA PRO A 11 8.56 2.81 2.38
C PRO A 11 9.56 3.54 1.47
N ALA A 12 10.86 3.46 1.76
CA ALA A 12 11.90 4.05 0.90
C ALA A 12 11.93 3.41 -0.49
N TYR A 13 11.84 2.08 -0.57
CA TYR A 13 11.72 1.36 -1.82
C TYR A 13 10.48 1.79 -2.61
N LEU A 14 9.32 1.86 -1.96
CA LEU A 14 8.08 2.26 -2.62
C LEU A 14 8.14 3.70 -3.14
N ALA A 15 8.73 4.61 -2.38
CA ALA A 15 8.93 6.00 -2.84
C ALA A 15 9.86 6.04 -4.07
N ALA A 16 10.97 5.30 -4.06
CA ALA A 16 11.88 5.21 -5.19
C ALA A 16 11.22 4.55 -6.42
N LEU A 17 10.42 3.48 -6.21
CA LEU A 17 9.65 2.81 -7.25
C LEU A 17 8.69 3.77 -7.96
N LEU A 18 7.90 4.52 -7.19
CA LEU A 18 6.95 5.49 -7.74
C LEU A 18 7.67 6.62 -8.47
N ALA A 19 8.78 7.13 -7.92
CA ALA A 19 9.59 8.13 -8.59
C ALA A 19 10.18 7.60 -9.91
N ALA A 20 10.67 6.36 -9.94
CA ALA A 20 11.20 5.73 -11.14
C ALA A 20 10.10 5.51 -12.19
N ASP A 21 8.89 5.11 -11.79
CA ASP A 21 7.76 4.92 -12.71
C ASP A 21 7.44 6.20 -13.49
N THR A 22 7.61 7.38 -12.90
CA THR A 22 7.36 8.66 -13.60
C THR A 22 8.33 8.91 -14.76
N GLN A 23 9.49 8.26 -14.77
CA GLN A 23 10.59 8.50 -15.72
C GLN A 23 10.70 7.44 -16.82
N VAL A 24 9.97 6.32 -16.70
CA VAL A 24 10.12 5.18 -17.61
C VAL A 24 8.90 4.98 -18.51
N GLY A 25 9.12 4.41 -19.70
CA GLY A 25 8.05 3.92 -20.57
C GLY A 25 7.60 2.51 -20.20
N TYR A 26 6.73 1.91 -21.02
CA TYR A 26 6.14 0.59 -20.75
C TYR A 26 7.16 -0.52 -20.48
N PRO A 27 8.27 -0.68 -21.26
CA PRO A 27 9.27 -1.70 -20.96
C PRO A 27 9.95 -1.50 -19.60
N GLY A 28 10.24 -0.24 -19.24
CA GLY A 28 10.79 0.09 -17.92
C GLY A 28 9.80 -0.21 -16.80
N GLN A 29 8.52 0.05 -17.01
CA GLN A 29 7.47 -0.28 -16.06
C GLN A 29 7.35 -1.79 -15.83
N LEU A 30 7.51 -2.62 -16.88
CA LEU A 30 7.57 -4.07 -16.74
C LEU A 30 8.79 -4.51 -15.92
N ALA A 31 9.96 -3.92 -16.16
CA ALA A 31 11.17 -4.20 -15.39
C ALA A 31 11.01 -3.84 -13.92
N LEU A 32 10.40 -2.68 -13.61
CA LEU A 32 10.03 -2.30 -12.24
C LEU A 32 9.07 -3.32 -11.61
N GLY A 33 8.12 -3.83 -12.38
CA GLY A 33 7.21 -4.88 -11.96
C GLY A 33 7.95 -6.16 -11.57
N ALA A 34 8.81 -6.67 -12.46
CA ALA A 34 9.62 -7.86 -12.20
C ALA A 34 10.51 -7.68 -10.95
N LEU A 35 11.16 -6.51 -10.82
CA LEU A 35 11.96 -6.19 -9.64
C LEU A 35 11.13 -6.20 -8.37
N THR A 36 9.92 -5.61 -8.39
CA THR A 36 9.04 -5.55 -7.20
C THR A 36 8.56 -6.93 -6.79
N TRP A 37 8.26 -7.82 -7.73
CA TRP A 37 7.98 -9.22 -7.43
C TRP A 37 9.18 -9.93 -6.79
N ILE A 38 10.38 -9.72 -7.30
CA ILE A 38 11.62 -10.28 -6.71
C ILE A 38 11.78 -9.78 -5.28
N VAL A 39 11.66 -8.47 -5.05
CA VAL A 39 11.75 -7.87 -3.71
C VAL A 39 10.73 -8.49 -2.74
N LEU A 40 9.46 -8.60 -3.16
CA LEU A 40 8.42 -9.20 -2.33
C LEU A 40 8.74 -10.67 -2.01
N LEU A 41 9.08 -11.47 -3.02
CA LEU A 41 9.38 -12.91 -2.83
C LEU A 41 10.57 -13.11 -1.89
N PHE A 42 11.61 -12.28 -1.99
CA PHE A 42 12.72 -12.30 -1.04
C PHE A 42 12.29 -11.91 0.38
N ALA A 43 11.46 -10.87 0.52
CA ALA A 43 10.95 -10.43 1.81
C ALA A 43 10.05 -11.48 2.48
N LEU A 44 9.35 -12.29 1.70
CA LEU A 44 8.50 -13.38 2.21
C LEU A 44 9.29 -14.59 2.74
N ARG A 45 10.51 -14.84 2.24
CA ARG A 45 11.28 -16.06 2.57
C ARG A 45 11.46 -16.32 4.07
N PRO A 46 11.85 -15.34 4.91
CA PRO A 46 12.09 -15.56 6.33
C PRO A 46 10.81 -15.60 7.18
N LEU A 47 9.63 -15.42 6.60
CA LEU A 47 8.38 -15.30 7.33
C LEU A 47 7.76 -16.68 7.63
N ALA A 48 7.00 -16.75 8.73
CA ALA A 48 6.15 -17.90 9.04
C ALA A 48 5.04 -18.07 7.98
N PRO A 49 4.54 -19.31 7.76
CA PRO A 49 3.55 -19.60 6.71
C PRO A 49 2.30 -18.70 6.80
N LEU A 50 1.79 -18.44 7.98
CA LEU A 50 0.63 -17.56 8.17
C LEU A 50 0.90 -16.12 7.70
N ALA A 51 2.05 -15.56 8.06
CA ALA A 51 2.41 -14.20 7.64
C ALA A 51 2.61 -14.10 6.11
N ARG A 52 3.16 -15.16 5.48
CA ARG A 52 3.24 -15.26 4.01
C ARG A 52 1.85 -15.29 3.39
N ALA A 53 0.96 -16.15 3.91
CA ALA A 53 -0.41 -16.26 3.42
C ALA A 53 -1.17 -14.93 3.55
N GLN A 54 -1.00 -14.21 4.67
CA GLN A 54 -1.60 -12.90 4.87
C GLN A 54 -1.07 -11.86 3.85
N ALA A 55 0.25 -11.80 3.65
CA ALA A 55 0.83 -10.89 2.66
C ALA A 55 0.35 -11.18 1.24
N LEU A 56 0.31 -12.46 0.84
CA LEU A 56 -0.21 -12.87 -0.48
C LEU A 56 -1.72 -12.62 -0.59
N GLY A 57 -2.47 -12.83 0.48
CA GLY A 57 -3.88 -12.47 0.54
C GLY A 57 -4.10 -10.97 0.29
N VAL A 58 -3.30 -10.11 0.91
CA VAL A 58 -3.34 -8.66 0.63
C VAL A 58 -3.04 -8.37 -0.84
N VAL A 59 -2.03 -9.03 -1.44
CA VAL A 59 -1.73 -8.87 -2.87
C VAL A 59 -2.96 -9.21 -3.72
N VAL A 60 -3.61 -10.33 -3.47
CA VAL A 60 -4.79 -10.77 -4.23
C VAL A 60 -5.94 -9.78 -4.08
N PHE A 61 -6.34 -9.46 -2.83
CA PHE A 61 -7.46 -8.56 -2.59
C PHE A 61 -7.23 -7.15 -3.11
N ALA A 62 -6.02 -6.60 -2.92
CA ALA A 62 -5.68 -5.29 -3.44
C ALA A 62 -5.68 -5.30 -4.98
N THR A 63 -5.17 -6.35 -5.62
CA THR A 63 -5.21 -6.47 -7.09
C THR A 63 -6.64 -6.49 -7.62
N ILE A 64 -7.56 -7.21 -6.95
CA ILE A 64 -8.99 -7.20 -7.32
C ILE A 64 -9.55 -5.77 -7.20
N GLY A 65 -9.23 -5.06 -6.11
CA GLY A 65 -9.64 -3.67 -5.93
C GLY A 65 -9.09 -2.73 -7.02
N GLU A 66 -7.81 -2.87 -7.35
CA GLU A 66 -7.15 -2.08 -8.41
C GLU A 66 -7.74 -2.35 -9.80
N VAL A 67 -7.95 -3.62 -10.16
CA VAL A 67 -8.60 -4.00 -11.43
C VAL A 67 -10.00 -3.41 -11.49
N THR A 68 -10.78 -3.57 -10.41
CA THR A 68 -12.14 -3.05 -10.34
C THR A 68 -12.17 -1.53 -10.43
N GLY A 69 -11.36 -0.83 -9.65
CA GLY A 69 -11.35 0.64 -9.60
C GLY A 69 -10.79 1.29 -10.86
N SER A 70 -9.67 0.77 -11.39
CA SER A 70 -8.97 1.41 -12.50
C SER A 70 -9.41 0.92 -13.88
N LEU A 71 -9.68 -0.40 -14.06
CA LEU A 71 -9.97 -0.97 -15.37
C LEU A 71 -11.46 -1.18 -15.61
N VAL A 72 -12.24 -1.56 -14.58
CA VAL A 72 -13.67 -1.85 -14.75
C VAL A 72 -14.51 -0.60 -14.55
N TRP A 73 -14.32 0.11 -13.46
CA TRP A 73 -15.12 1.31 -13.15
C TRP A 73 -14.52 2.61 -13.67
N GLY A 74 -13.19 2.64 -13.99
CA GLY A 74 -12.53 3.84 -14.50
C GLY A 74 -12.51 5.00 -13.50
N VAL A 75 -12.55 4.71 -12.19
CA VAL A 75 -12.52 5.74 -11.14
C VAL A 75 -11.22 6.56 -11.21
N TYR A 76 -10.14 5.91 -11.59
CA TYR A 76 -8.84 6.51 -11.85
C TYR A 76 -8.08 5.71 -12.90
N HIS A 77 -7.06 6.31 -13.50
CA HIS A 77 -6.21 5.66 -14.50
C HIS A 77 -4.74 5.82 -14.15
N TYR A 78 -3.98 4.75 -14.32
CA TYR A 78 -2.54 4.81 -14.25
C TYR A 78 -1.96 5.56 -15.46
N ARG A 79 -0.76 6.09 -15.31
CA ARG A 79 -0.09 6.96 -16.27
C ARG A 79 -0.05 6.41 -17.71
N LEU A 80 0.12 5.10 -17.89
CA LEU A 80 0.17 4.45 -19.19
C LEU A 80 -1.15 3.75 -19.56
N HIS A 81 -2.27 4.09 -18.89
CA HIS A 81 -3.60 3.50 -19.13
C HIS A 81 -3.63 1.96 -18.99
N ASN A 82 -2.74 1.40 -18.15
CA ASN A 82 -2.67 -0.01 -17.82
C ASN A 82 -2.67 -0.19 -16.29
N LEU A 83 -2.80 -1.41 -15.80
CA LEU A 83 -2.45 -1.72 -14.42
C LEU A 83 -0.96 -2.10 -14.36
N PRO A 84 -0.08 -1.26 -13.75
CA PRO A 84 1.35 -1.56 -13.71
C PRO A 84 1.65 -2.87 -12.97
N LEU A 85 2.55 -3.69 -13.53
CA LEU A 85 2.90 -4.99 -12.97
C LEU A 85 3.48 -4.91 -11.55
N PHE A 86 4.01 -3.76 -11.15
CA PHE A 86 4.52 -3.55 -9.79
C PHE A 86 3.42 -3.30 -8.74
N ILE A 87 2.22 -2.91 -9.12
CA ILE A 87 1.13 -2.57 -8.17
C ILE A 87 0.75 -3.76 -7.27
N PRO A 88 0.46 -4.96 -7.80
CA PRO A 88 0.17 -6.12 -6.96
C PRO A 88 1.25 -6.40 -5.89
N PRO A 89 2.52 -6.59 -6.24
CA PRO A 89 3.54 -6.89 -5.24
C PRO A 89 3.86 -5.70 -4.32
N ALA A 90 3.66 -4.45 -4.77
CA ALA A 90 3.83 -3.27 -3.93
C ALA A 90 2.87 -3.27 -2.73
N HIS A 91 1.62 -3.71 -2.89
CA HIS A 91 0.70 -3.90 -1.76
C HIS A 91 1.21 -4.90 -0.73
N GLY A 92 1.86 -5.98 -1.19
CA GLY A 92 2.56 -6.92 -0.32
C GLY A 92 3.70 -6.25 0.47
N VAL A 93 4.51 -5.41 -0.19
CA VAL A 93 5.59 -4.64 0.45
C VAL A 93 5.03 -3.63 1.47
N VAL A 94 3.92 -2.94 1.14
CA VAL A 94 3.21 -2.05 2.09
C VAL A 94 2.79 -2.82 3.34
N TYR A 95 2.14 -3.98 3.16
CA TYR A 95 1.70 -4.83 4.27
C TYR A 95 2.87 -5.26 5.16
N LEU A 96 3.98 -5.73 4.56
CA LEU A 96 5.17 -6.15 5.32
C LEU A 96 5.82 -4.98 6.05
N SER A 97 5.84 -3.79 5.46
CA SER A 97 6.32 -2.56 6.10
C SER A 97 5.47 -2.20 7.31
N GLY A 98 4.13 -2.27 7.16
CA GLY A 98 3.19 -2.08 8.26
C GLY A 98 3.40 -3.09 9.39
N LEU A 99 3.56 -4.38 9.05
CA LEU A 99 3.85 -5.44 10.02
C LEU A 99 5.19 -5.22 10.76
N ALA A 100 6.21 -4.72 10.06
CA ALA A 100 7.48 -4.37 10.67
C ALA A 100 7.37 -3.14 11.59
N LEU A 101 6.59 -2.13 11.20
CA LEU A 101 6.31 -0.95 12.01
C LEU A 101 5.62 -1.29 13.33
N THR A 102 4.69 -2.26 13.35
CA THR A 102 4.04 -2.68 14.60
C THR A 102 5.01 -3.28 15.63
N ARG A 103 6.20 -3.74 15.18
CA ARG A 103 7.24 -4.30 16.05
C ARG A 103 8.23 -3.25 16.59
N VAL A 104 8.24 -2.04 16.04
CA VAL A 104 9.20 -0.98 16.39
C VAL A 104 8.54 0.28 16.93
N VAL A 105 7.25 0.47 16.67
CA VAL A 105 6.48 1.63 17.12
C VAL A 105 5.28 1.16 17.95
N PRO A 106 5.01 1.79 19.09
CA PRO A 106 3.85 1.44 19.90
C PRO A 106 2.54 1.56 19.11
N ALA A 107 1.66 0.55 19.22
CA ALA A 107 0.42 0.45 18.45
C ALA A 107 -0.45 1.71 18.57
N ARG A 108 -0.50 2.34 19.77
CA ARG A 108 -1.24 3.60 19.98
C ARG A 108 -0.75 4.72 19.07
N ARG A 109 0.56 4.86 18.86
CA ARG A 109 1.13 5.88 17.98
C ARG A 109 0.84 5.58 16.51
N LEU A 110 0.93 4.32 16.11
CA LEU A 110 0.61 3.90 14.73
C LEU A 110 -0.86 4.16 14.40
N VAL A 111 -1.76 3.78 15.31
CA VAL A 111 -3.19 4.00 15.11
C VAL A 111 -3.51 5.50 15.06
N ALA A 112 -2.91 6.31 15.92
CA ALA A 112 -3.09 7.76 15.89
C ALA A 112 -2.55 8.36 14.58
N ALA A 113 -1.33 7.97 14.16
CA ALA A 113 -0.74 8.43 12.91
C ALA A 113 -1.56 8.01 11.69
N ALA A 114 -2.04 6.77 11.66
CA ALA A 114 -2.90 6.27 10.58
C ALA A 114 -4.22 7.05 10.52
N ALA A 115 -4.87 7.29 11.66
CA ALA A 115 -6.13 8.03 11.70
C ALA A 115 -5.92 9.50 11.25
N VAL A 116 -4.93 10.19 11.80
CA VAL A 116 -4.63 11.59 11.44
C VAL A 116 -4.22 11.70 9.97
N GLY A 117 -3.33 10.82 9.50
CA GLY A 117 -2.88 10.82 8.11
C GLY A 117 -4.02 10.53 7.13
N SER A 118 -4.89 9.58 7.45
CA SER A 118 -6.04 9.25 6.59
C SER A 118 -7.08 10.36 6.54
N VAL A 119 -7.40 10.97 7.68
CA VAL A 119 -8.32 12.13 7.73
C VAL A 119 -7.70 13.30 6.96
N GLY A 120 -6.42 13.61 7.18
CA GLY A 120 -5.72 14.66 6.45
C GLY A 120 -5.71 14.43 4.94
N TRP A 121 -5.43 13.19 4.50
CA TRP A 121 -5.48 12.82 3.09
C TRP A 121 -6.90 12.93 2.51
N GLY A 122 -7.91 12.42 3.22
CA GLY A 122 -9.30 12.51 2.78
C GLY A 122 -9.78 13.96 2.62
N LEU A 123 -9.43 14.83 3.56
CA LEU A 123 -9.72 16.26 3.46
C LEU A 123 -8.98 16.91 2.30
N ALA A 124 -7.68 16.66 2.14
CA ALA A 124 -6.91 17.18 1.02
C ALA A 124 -7.45 16.67 -0.33
N GLY A 125 -7.86 15.40 -0.40
CA GLY A 125 -8.46 14.79 -1.59
C GLY A 125 -9.76 15.46 -2.02
N LEU A 126 -10.55 15.98 -1.07
CA LEU A 126 -11.80 16.68 -1.34
C LEU A 126 -11.64 18.19 -1.59
N THR A 127 -10.49 18.79 -1.24
CA THR A 127 -10.36 20.26 -1.21
C THR A 127 -9.21 20.81 -2.06
N VAL A 128 -8.11 20.06 -2.17
CA VAL A 128 -6.85 20.58 -2.76
C VAL A 128 -6.47 19.86 -4.06
N LEU A 129 -6.84 18.59 -4.22
CA LEU A 129 -6.47 17.85 -5.42
C LEU A 129 -7.27 18.32 -6.64
N PRO A 130 -6.66 18.35 -7.84
CA PRO A 130 -7.31 18.76 -9.09
C PRO A 130 -8.53 17.91 -9.46
N ARG A 131 -8.57 16.67 -8.98
CA ARG A 131 -9.71 15.75 -9.06
C ARG A 131 -10.11 15.33 -7.67
N LEU A 132 -11.40 15.43 -7.33
CA LEU A 132 -11.92 15.02 -6.03
C LEU A 132 -11.69 13.52 -5.82
N ASP A 133 -10.96 13.16 -4.76
CA ASP A 133 -10.75 11.77 -4.34
C ASP A 133 -11.93 11.30 -3.46
N VAL A 134 -13.07 11.04 -4.10
CA VAL A 134 -14.28 10.55 -3.42
C VAL A 134 -14.04 9.16 -2.83
N ALA A 135 -13.26 8.30 -3.51
CA ALA A 135 -12.96 6.95 -3.02
C ALA A 135 -12.13 7.00 -1.74
N GLY A 136 -11.09 7.85 -1.69
CA GLY A 136 -10.33 8.09 -0.48
C GLY A 136 -11.18 8.65 0.65
N ALA A 137 -12.07 9.61 0.36
CA ALA A 137 -12.98 10.18 1.35
C ALA A 137 -13.94 9.15 1.96
N ILE A 138 -14.44 8.18 1.18
CA ILE A 138 -15.27 7.07 1.67
C ILE A 138 -14.42 6.08 2.47
N GLY A 139 -13.18 5.83 2.06
CA GLY A 139 -12.25 4.92 2.75
C GLY A 139 -11.87 5.38 4.16
N VAL A 140 -11.77 6.70 4.40
CA VAL A 140 -11.39 7.26 5.71
C VAL A 140 -12.33 6.85 6.84
N PRO A 141 -13.66 7.05 6.77
CA PRO A 141 -14.56 6.63 7.85
C PRO A 141 -14.55 5.11 8.06
N LEU A 142 -14.41 4.31 7.00
CA LEU A 142 -14.28 2.86 7.13
C LEU A 142 -13.00 2.47 7.89
N LEU A 143 -11.87 3.07 7.54
CA LEU A 143 -10.61 2.85 8.26
C LEU A 143 -10.72 3.27 9.72
N CYS A 144 -11.25 4.45 10.00
CA CYS A 144 -11.44 4.95 11.37
C CYS A 144 -12.36 4.03 12.18
N PHE A 145 -13.43 3.50 11.57
CA PHE A 145 -14.32 2.52 12.21
C PHE A 145 -13.57 1.23 12.59
N PHE A 146 -12.77 0.67 11.67
CA PHE A 146 -11.99 -0.54 11.98
C PHE A 146 -10.90 -0.28 13.01
N LEU A 147 -10.24 0.86 12.99
CA LEU A 147 -9.26 1.25 14.00
C LEU A 147 -9.92 1.42 15.38
N TRP A 148 -11.10 2.01 15.44
CA TRP A 148 -11.87 2.12 16.69
C TRP A 148 -12.30 0.75 17.23
N ARG A 149 -12.85 -0.11 16.36
CA ARG A 149 -13.27 -1.46 16.73
C ARG A 149 -12.11 -2.35 17.20
N SER A 150 -10.92 -2.17 16.63
CA SER A 150 -9.72 -2.92 17.07
C SER A 150 -9.28 -2.53 18.48
N ARG A 151 -9.42 -1.25 18.85
CA ARG A 151 -9.14 -0.77 20.22
C ARG A 151 -10.07 -1.34 21.28
N ALA A 152 -11.32 -1.58 20.94
CA ALA A 152 -12.31 -2.11 21.88
C ALA A 152 -12.08 -3.60 22.21
N ARG A 153 -11.13 -4.26 21.54
CA ARG A 153 -10.78 -5.69 21.72
C ARG A 153 -9.39 -5.90 22.34
N ALA A 154 -8.62 -4.85 22.56
CA ALA A 154 -7.29 -4.86 23.19
C ALA A 154 -7.35 -4.37 24.63
#